data_95815260101f90ac7f3a1ed293002329
#
_entry.id   95815260101f90ac7f3a1ed293002329
#
_cell.length_a   1.000
_cell.length_b   1.000
_cell.length_c   1.000
_cell.angle_alpha   90.00
_cell.angle_beta   90.00
_cell.angle_gamma   90.00
#
_symmetry.space_group_name_H-M   'P 1'
#
loop_
_entity.id
_entity.type
_entity.pdbx_description
1 polymer ?
#
loop_
_entity_poly.entity_id
_entity_poly.type
_entity_poly.pdbx_seq_one_letter_code
_entity_poly.pdbx_strand_id
1 'polypeptide(L)'
;LNKKKMVAKMSKVIDKKLGRQKAVGQAYTDSRVIEVDPRQRSKAYLDTLIHEMLHVYNPEWSENKVTKTANEMTDIIWQKNYRRIKR
;
A
#
# COMPACT_ATOMS: atom_id res chain seq x y z
N LEU A 1 5.87 -14.32 -28.44
CA LEU A 1 6.25 -13.42 -28.19
C LEU A 1 6.60 -12.95 -26.86
N ASN A 2 6.96 -11.89 -26.72
CA ASN A 2 7.52 -11.36 -25.54
C ASN A 2 6.58 -10.74 -24.58
N LYS A 3 5.39 -11.21 -24.54
CA LYS A 3 4.46 -10.65 -23.68
C LYS A 3 4.83 -10.75 -22.25
N LYS A 4 5.45 -11.81 -21.83
CA LYS A 4 5.80 -11.90 -20.43
C LYS A 4 6.83 -10.88 -20.04
N LYS A 5 7.58 -10.36 -20.99
CA LYS A 5 8.50 -9.31 -20.64
C LYS A 5 7.81 -8.01 -20.43
N MET A 6 6.61 -7.88 -20.96
CA MET A 6 5.86 -6.65 -20.79
C MET A 6 5.02 -6.68 -19.55
N VAL A 7 4.92 -7.82 -18.90
CA VAL A 7 4.13 -7.92 -17.67
C VAL A 7 4.92 -7.38 -16.51
N ALA A 8 4.39 -6.40 -15.83
CA ALA A 8 5.07 -5.84 -14.69
C ALA A 8 5.15 -6.87 -13.59
N LYS A 9 6.26 -6.84 -12.86
CA LYS A 9 6.41 -7.71 -11.73
C LYS A 9 5.38 -7.33 -10.69
N MET A 10 4.70 -8.31 -10.13
CA MET A 10 3.71 -8.04 -9.10
C MET A 10 4.37 -7.53 -7.84
N SER A 11 3.71 -6.60 -7.19
CA SER A 11 4.20 -6.11 -5.92
C SER A 11 3.98 -7.17 -4.85
N LYS A 12 4.87 -7.19 -3.87
CA LYS A 12 4.78 -8.11 -2.76
C LYS A 12 4.49 -7.33 -1.50
N VAL A 13 3.49 -7.76 -0.75
CA VAL A 13 3.10 -7.09 0.49
C VAL A 13 3.46 -7.98 1.65
N ILE A 14 4.18 -7.42 2.62
CA ILE A 14 4.63 -8.14 3.79
C ILE A 14 4.13 -7.42 5.02
N ASP A 15 3.50 -8.16 5.92
CA ASP A 15 3.13 -7.60 7.22
C ASP A 15 4.37 -7.63 8.09
N LYS A 16 4.74 -6.47 8.63
CA LYS A 16 5.95 -6.36 9.42
C LYS A 16 5.79 -5.26 10.46
N LYS A 17 6.19 -5.53 11.68
CA LYS A 17 6.16 -4.52 12.74
C LYS A 17 7.22 -3.48 12.46
N LEU A 18 6.81 -2.22 12.38
CA LEU A 18 7.71 -1.14 11.99
C LEU A 18 7.93 -0.08 13.07
N GLY A 19 7.53 -0.35 14.26
CA GLY A 19 7.34 0.64 15.30
C GLY A 19 8.48 1.58 15.66
N ARG A 20 9.73 1.20 15.45
CA ARG A 20 10.80 2.05 15.94
C ARG A 20 10.85 3.44 15.33
N GLN A 21 10.68 3.54 14.04
CA GLN A 21 10.71 4.83 13.38
C GLN A 21 9.33 5.45 13.29
N LYS A 22 8.36 4.87 13.97
CA LYS A 22 6.99 5.34 13.92
C LYS A 22 6.39 5.26 12.53
N ALA A 23 7.03 4.55 11.63
CA ALA A 23 6.45 4.31 10.33
C ALA A 23 5.39 3.23 10.48
N VAL A 24 4.33 3.32 9.71
CA VAL A 24 3.30 2.28 9.69
C VAL A 24 3.31 1.53 8.38
N GLY A 25 4.05 2.05 7.39
CA GLY A 25 4.24 1.35 6.12
C GLY A 25 5.46 1.87 5.41
N GLN A 26 6.00 1.07 4.50
CA GLN A 26 7.14 1.45 3.68
C GLN A 26 7.01 0.82 2.31
N ALA A 27 7.46 1.52 1.30
CA ALA A 27 7.48 1.01 -0.07
C ALA A 27 8.91 1.05 -0.60
N TYR A 28 9.33 -0.06 -1.16
CA TYR A 28 10.63 -0.16 -1.83
C TYR A 28 10.34 -0.22 -3.31
N THR A 29 10.44 0.92 -3.98
CA THR A 29 9.95 1.05 -5.34
C THR A 29 10.69 0.17 -6.33
N ASP A 30 12.00 0.03 -6.15
CA ASP A 30 12.78 -0.77 -7.08
C ASP A 30 12.41 -2.25 -7.04
N SER A 31 12.27 -2.80 -5.85
CA SER A 31 11.93 -4.21 -5.70
C SER A 31 10.44 -4.45 -5.70
N ARG A 32 9.64 -3.38 -5.61
CA ARG A 32 8.20 -3.44 -5.54
C ARG A 32 7.73 -4.24 -4.32
N VAL A 33 8.41 -4.04 -3.21
CA VAL A 33 8.05 -4.66 -1.94
C VAL A 33 7.40 -3.60 -1.07
N ILE A 34 6.30 -3.97 -0.43
CA ILE A 34 5.58 -3.10 0.47
C ILE A 34 5.53 -3.76 1.83
N GLU A 35 5.88 -3.01 2.86
CA GLU A 35 5.78 -3.50 4.24
C GLU A 35 4.71 -2.69 4.94
N VAL A 36 3.79 -3.35 5.63
CA VAL A 36 2.71 -2.68 6.35
C VAL A 36 2.67 -3.23 7.75
N ASP A 37 2.61 -2.34 8.72
CA ASP A 37 2.54 -2.78 10.12
C ASP A 37 1.14 -3.34 10.39
N PRO A 38 1.05 -4.62 10.76
CA PRO A 38 -0.26 -5.27 10.91
C PRO A 38 -1.00 -4.90 12.18
N ARG A 39 -0.37 -4.13 13.07
CA ARG A 39 -1.00 -3.76 14.33
C ARG A 39 -1.98 -2.61 14.21
N GLN A 40 -2.07 -2.00 13.04
CA GLN A 40 -2.99 -0.90 12.81
C GLN A 40 -4.43 -1.39 12.80
N ARG A 41 -5.36 -0.49 13.14
CA ARG A 41 -6.77 -0.79 13.00
C ARG A 41 -7.12 -0.96 11.54
N SER A 42 -8.22 -1.65 11.27
CA SER A 42 -8.56 -2.07 9.92
C SER A 42 -8.55 -0.95 8.88
N LYS A 43 -9.19 0.18 9.18
CA LYS A 43 -9.23 1.25 8.19
C LYS A 43 -7.85 1.88 7.99
N ALA A 44 -7.12 2.05 9.08
CA ALA A 44 -5.77 2.60 8.98
C ALA A 44 -4.84 1.66 8.20
N TYR A 45 -4.99 0.36 8.40
CA TYR A 45 -4.21 -0.61 7.65
C TYR A 45 -4.52 -0.49 6.15
N LEU A 46 -5.78 -0.38 5.81
CA LEU A 46 -6.18 -0.24 4.41
C LEU A 46 -5.58 1.03 3.79
N ASP A 47 -5.66 2.14 4.51
CA ASP A 47 -5.11 3.40 4.03
C ASP A 47 -3.61 3.29 3.81
N THR A 48 -2.90 2.70 4.75
CA THR A 48 -1.45 2.51 4.64
C THR A 48 -1.11 1.62 3.45
N LEU A 49 -1.84 0.52 3.29
CA LEU A 49 -1.60 -0.39 2.18
C LEU A 49 -1.76 0.34 0.85
N ILE A 50 -2.85 1.09 0.68
CA ILE A 50 -3.09 1.82 -0.55
C ILE A 50 -2.03 2.89 -0.77
N HIS A 51 -1.67 3.60 0.30
CA HIS A 51 -0.65 4.64 0.24
C HIS A 51 0.67 4.08 -0.31
N GLU A 52 1.13 2.96 0.24
CA GLU A 52 2.38 2.39 -0.21
C GLU A 52 2.28 1.79 -1.61
N MET A 53 1.12 1.23 -1.95
CA MET A 53 0.90 0.76 -3.32
C MET A 53 1.01 1.91 -4.31
N LEU A 54 0.45 3.06 -3.98
CA LEU A 54 0.51 4.21 -4.87
C LEU A 54 1.94 4.68 -5.08
N HIS A 55 2.78 4.61 -4.05
CA HIS A 55 4.20 4.93 -4.21
C HIS A 55 4.89 3.99 -5.18
N VAL A 56 4.56 2.71 -5.13
CA VAL A 56 5.18 1.73 -6.00
C VAL A 56 4.70 1.89 -7.44
N TYR A 57 3.41 2.11 -7.64
CA TYR A 57 2.87 2.21 -8.98
C TYR A 57 3.06 3.58 -9.62
N ASN A 58 3.27 4.60 -8.80
CA ASN A 58 3.46 5.97 -9.28
C ASN A 58 4.63 6.61 -8.55
N PRO A 59 5.85 6.11 -8.79
CA PRO A 59 7.00 6.58 -8.01
C PRO A 59 7.28 8.07 -8.20
N GLU A 60 6.75 8.67 -9.25
CA GLU A 60 6.95 10.09 -9.50
C GLU A 60 5.97 11.00 -8.76
N TRP A 61 4.94 10.41 -8.12
CA TRP A 61 3.97 11.22 -7.40
C TRP A 61 4.55 11.76 -6.10
N SER A 62 4.17 12.97 -5.75
CA SER A 62 4.59 13.55 -4.49
C SER A 62 3.90 12.85 -3.32
N GLU A 63 4.51 12.97 -2.15
CA GLU A 63 3.90 12.42 -0.94
C GLU A 63 2.51 13.01 -0.70
N ASN A 64 2.34 14.30 -0.97
CA ASN A 64 1.05 14.95 -0.77
C ASN A 64 -0.02 14.36 -1.69
N LYS A 65 0.32 14.12 -2.94
CA LYS A 65 -0.62 13.54 -3.87
C LYS A 65 -0.97 12.12 -3.47
N VAL A 66 0.02 11.34 -3.05
CA VAL A 66 -0.21 9.97 -2.59
C VAL A 66 -1.14 9.97 -1.39
N THR A 67 -0.88 10.84 -0.42
CA THR A 67 -1.70 10.89 0.78
C THR A 67 -3.15 11.19 0.47
N LYS A 68 -3.39 12.21 -0.33
CA LYS A 68 -4.76 12.58 -0.66
C LYS A 68 -5.48 11.49 -1.42
N THR A 69 -4.80 10.90 -2.38
CA THR A 69 -5.39 9.86 -3.20
C THR A 69 -5.69 8.61 -2.36
N ALA A 70 -4.75 8.22 -1.51
CA ALA A 70 -4.95 7.05 -0.64
C ALA A 70 -6.13 7.26 0.31
N ASN A 71 -6.24 8.46 0.88
CA ASN A 71 -7.34 8.73 1.79
C ASN A 71 -8.68 8.62 1.08
N GLU A 72 -8.77 9.16 -0.11
CA GLU A 72 -10.01 9.09 -0.86
C GLU A 72 -10.36 7.65 -1.25
N MET A 73 -9.38 6.92 -1.75
CA MET A 73 -9.62 5.53 -2.14
C MET A 73 -10.02 4.68 -0.93
N THR A 74 -9.36 4.91 0.18
CA THR A 74 -9.69 4.21 1.41
C THR A 74 -11.13 4.48 1.83
N ASP A 75 -11.55 5.73 1.77
CA ASP A 75 -12.91 6.09 2.17
C ASP A 75 -13.95 5.39 1.28
N ILE A 76 -13.70 5.37 -0.01
CA ILE A 76 -14.63 4.74 -0.94
C ILE A 76 -14.74 3.25 -0.68
N ILE A 77 -13.60 2.58 -0.54
CA ILE A 77 -13.58 1.15 -0.31
C ILE A 77 -14.25 0.81 1.02
N TRP A 78 -13.99 1.64 2.04
CA TRP A 78 -14.55 1.42 3.35
C TRP A 78 -16.08 1.57 3.35
N GLN A 79 -16.56 2.59 2.65
CA GLN A 79 -17.99 2.80 2.53
C GLN A 79 -18.70 1.64 1.86
N LYS A 80 -18.00 0.93 0.99
CA LYS A 80 -18.58 -0.22 0.30
C LYS A 80 -18.40 -1.50 1.10
N ASN A 81 -17.97 -1.39 2.34
CA ASN A 81 -17.90 -2.51 3.28
C ASN A 81 -16.86 -3.57 2.97
N TYR A 82 -15.83 -3.20 2.21
CA TYR A 82 -14.72 -4.12 2.02
C TYR A 82 -13.85 -4.08 3.27
N ARG A 83 -13.63 -5.21 3.84
CA ARG A 83 -12.91 -5.34 5.10
C ARG A 83 -11.92 -6.47 5.02
N ARG A 84 -10.85 -6.33 5.81
CA ARG A 84 -9.88 -7.40 5.92
C ARG A 84 -10.53 -8.55 6.68
N ILE A 85 -10.39 -9.76 6.15
CA ILE A 85 -10.88 -10.94 6.82
C ILE A 85 -9.84 -11.40 7.82
N LYS A 86 -10.23 -11.53 9.06
CA LYS A 86 -9.29 -12.00 10.08
C LYS A 86 -9.24 -13.51 10.08
N ARG A 87 -8.07 -14.03 10.31
CA ARG A 87 -7.89 -15.48 10.32
C ARG A 87 -7.37 -15.95 11.65
#